data_703b482f77bf8890748404a83c9bb3f6
#
_entry.id   703b482f77bf8890748404a83c9bb3f6
#
_cell.length_a   1.000
_cell.length_b   1.000
_cell.length_c   1.000
_cell.angle_alpha   90.00
_cell.angle_beta   90.00
_cell.angle_gamma   90.00
#
_symmetry.space_group_name_H-M   'P 1'
#
loop_
_entity.id
_entity.type
_entity.pdbx_description
1 polymer ?
#
loop_
_entity_poly.entity_id
_entity_poly.type
_entity_poly.pdbx_seq_one_letter_code
_entity_poly.pdbx_strand_id
1 'polypeptide(L)'
;ADLRAKNPLVHCITNYVAMNISANVVLASGASPAMIHTPEEAADFAKIVGGLTVNIGTISPAWFEGMKLAAIAANEAAVPWVLDPVAHFATPYRSRAAQELLALKPTILRGNASEIMGLGGQASEAKGVDAKDSVESAEIGAMKLAKAHNMVVAVTGKTDFVTDGIRTARIFGGSPVMPLVTAMGCSLTCLMGAF
;
A
#
# COMPACT_ATOMS: atom_id res chain seq x y z
N ALA A 1 -22.39 1.74 2.86
CA ALA A 1 -23.51 1.98 1.90
C ALA A 1 -23.01 2.74 0.68
N ASP A 2 -22.21 3.78 0.87
CA ASP A 2 -21.80 4.68 -0.22
C ASP A 2 -20.87 4.02 -1.24
N LEU A 3 -19.96 3.14 -0.84
CA LEU A 3 -19.06 2.43 -1.74
C LEU A 3 -19.84 1.61 -2.79
N ARG A 4 -20.82 0.82 -2.34
CA ARG A 4 -21.65 0.01 -3.24
C ARG A 4 -22.52 0.86 -4.18
N ALA A 5 -22.96 2.03 -3.73
CA ALA A 5 -23.76 2.94 -4.56
C ALA A 5 -22.90 3.63 -5.62
N LYS A 6 -21.66 3.98 -5.31
CA LYS A 6 -20.73 4.65 -6.23
C LYS A 6 -20.01 3.68 -7.15
N ASN A 7 -19.78 2.44 -6.72
CA ASN A 7 -19.05 1.40 -7.46
C ASN A 7 -17.77 1.94 -8.14
N PRO A 8 -16.83 2.53 -7.40
CA PRO A 8 -15.65 3.15 -7.99
C PRO A 8 -14.78 2.13 -8.71
N LEU A 9 -14.17 2.55 -9.81
CA LEU A 9 -13.12 1.78 -10.49
C LEU A 9 -11.81 1.98 -9.74
N VAL A 10 -11.14 0.89 -9.37
CA VAL A 10 -9.85 0.88 -8.65
C VAL A 10 -8.78 0.23 -9.49
N HIS A 11 -7.73 0.96 -9.79
CA HIS A 11 -6.55 0.46 -10.48
C HIS A 11 -5.62 -0.24 -9.48
N CYS A 12 -5.49 -1.55 -9.56
CA CYS A 12 -4.71 -2.35 -8.63
C CYS A 12 -3.46 -2.91 -9.32
N ILE A 13 -2.33 -2.20 -9.25
CA ILE A 13 -1.03 -2.76 -9.62
C ILE A 13 -0.51 -3.52 -8.41
N THR A 14 -0.97 -4.76 -8.26
CA THR A 14 -0.61 -5.62 -7.13
C THR A 14 0.42 -6.68 -7.56
N ASN A 15 0.47 -7.83 -6.92
CA ASN A 15 1.45 -8.89 -7.22
C ASN A 15 0.74 -10.19 -7.63
N TYR A 16 1.50 -11.11 -8.26
CA TYR A 16 0.94 -12.37 -8.79
C TYR A 16 0.20 -13.21 -7.74
N VAL A 17 0.66 -13.20 -6.50
CA VAL A 17 0.05 -13.98 -5.42
C VAL A 17 -1.30 -13.38 -5.00
N ALA A 18 -1.45 -12.07 -5.13
CA ALA A 18 -2.58 -11.31 -4.59
C ALA A 18 -3.67 -10.99 -5.62
N MET A 19 -3.38 -11.03 -6.93
CA MET A 19 -4.29 -10.51 -7.97
C MET A 19 -5.71 -11.05 -7.84
N ASN A 20 -5.88 -12.36 -7.81
CA ASN A 20 -7.20 -12.98 -7.79
C ASN A 20 -7.97 -12.66 -6.51
N ILE A 21 -7.36 -12.86 -5.35
CA ILE A 21 -8.02 -12.62 -4.07
C ILE A 21 -8.34 -11.14 -3.87
N SER A 22 -7.44 -10.23 -4.24
CA SER A 22 -7.67 -8.79 -4.14
C SER A 22 -8.83 -8.35 -5.05
N ALA A 23 -8.91 -8.87 -6.27
CA ALA A 23 -10.03 -8.58 -7.17
C ALA A 23 -11.36 -9.01 -6.53
N ASN A 24 -11.41 -10.23 -5.96
CA ASN A 24 -12.63 -10.72 -5.31
C ASN A 24 -13.01 -9.91 -4.06
N VAL A 25 -12.02 -9.48 -3.26
CA VAL A 25 -12.28 -8.63 -2.08
C VAL A 25 -12.84 -7.28 -2.49
N VAL A 26 -12.27 -6.62 -3.51
CA VAL A 26 -12.75 -5.33 -4.02
C VAL A 26 -14.17 -5.47 -4.59
N LEU A 27 -14.44 -6.51 -5.42
CA LEU A 27 -15.77 -6.80 -5.95
C LEU A 27 -16.80 -7.07 -4.85
N ALA A 28 -16.46 -7.93 -3.89
CA ALA A 28 -17.35 -8.26 -2.77
C ALA A 28 -17.68 -7.03 -1.92
N SER A 29 -16.79 -6.06 -1.85
CA SER A 29 -16.99 -4.81 -1.13
C SER A 29 -17.88 -3.82 -1.89
N GLY A 30 -18.00 -3.96 -3.22
CA GLY A 30 -18.86 -3.13 -4.07
C GLY A 30 -18.09 -2.10 -4.90
N ALA A 31 -16.83 -2.33 -5.19
CA ALA A 31 -16.01 -1.56 -6.12
C ALA A 31 -15.57 -2.45 -7.30
N SER A 32 -15.08 -1.84 -8.38
CA SER A 32 -14.65 -2.52 -9.61
C SER A 32 -13.12 -2.52 -9.70
N PRO A 33 -12.44 -3.68 -9.55
CA PRO A 33 -10.98 -3.77 -9.65
C PRO A 33 -10.52 -3.87 -11.11
N ALA A 34 -9.38 -3.24 -11.44
CA ALA A 34 -8.64 -3.47 -12.68
C ALA A 34 -7.17 -3.74 -12.37
N MET A 35 -6.62 -4.86 -12.90
CA MET A 35 -5.27 -5.35 -12.58
C MET A 35 -4.29 -5.03 -13.72
N ILE A 36 -4.32 -3.79 -14.24
CA ILE A 36 -3.47 -3.32 -15.33
C ILE A 36 -2.10 -2.94 -14.78
N HIS A 37 -1.02 -3.42 -15.37
CA HIS A 37 0.34 -3.22 -14.84
C HIS A 37 1.41 -3.00 -15.91
N THR A 38 1.06 -3.12 -17.19
CA THR A 38 2.03 -2.91 -18.30
C THR A 38 2.33 -1.42 -18.48
N PRO A 39 3.60 -1.04 -18.72
CA PRO A 39 3.99 0.36 -18.91
C PRO A 39 3.23 1.07 -20.04
N GLU A 40 2.82 0.31 -21.07
CA GLU A 40 2.18 0.84 -22.27
C GLU A 40 0.79 1.46 -22.00
N GLU A 41 0.09 1.04 -20.96
CA GLU A 41 -1.28 1.52 -20.66
C GLU A 41 -1.49 2.01 -19.23
N ALA A 42 -0.54 1.71 -18.31
CA ALA A 42 -0.71 1.98 -16.88
C ALA A 42 -0.95 3.47 -16.58
N ALA A 43 -0.27 4.37 -17.30
CA ALA A 43 -0.41 5.81 -17.13
C ALA A 43 -1.80 6.32 -17.58
N ASP A 44 -2.28 5.86 -18.73
CA ASP A 44 -3.57 6.30 -19.25
C ASP A 44 -4.72 5.76 -18.41
N PHE A 45 -4.58 4.51 -17.97
CA PHE A 45 -5.59 3.90 -17.11
C PHE A 45 -5.65 4.56 -15.72
N ALA A 46 -4.53 4.97 -15.16
CA ALA A 46 -4.48 5.64 -13.86
C ALA A 46 -5.24 6.98 -13.82
N LYS A 47 -5.46 7.62 -14.97
CA LYS A 47 -6.17 8.91 -15.05
C LYS A 47 -7.69 8.79 -15.00
N ILE A 48 -8.24 7.61 -15.25
CA ILE A 48 -9.70 7.40 -15.37
C ILE A 48 -10.33 6.65 -14.21
N VAL A 49 -9.55 6.36 -13.16
CA VAL A 49 -9.99 5.60 -11.99
C VAL A 49 -10.27 6.48 -10.78
N GLY A 50 -11.03 5.96 -9.83
CA GLY A 50 -11.28 6.62 -8.55
C GLY A 50 -10.13 6.52 -7.56
N GLY A 51 -9.25 5.52 -7.71
CA GLY A 51 -8.07 5.32 -6.89
C GLY A 51 -7.08 4.35 -7.52
N LEU A 52 -5.79 4.53 -7.21
CA LEU A 52 -4.71 3.64 -7.63
C LEU A 52 -4.08 2.97 -6.42
N THR A 53 -3.71 1.70 -6.53
CA THR A 53 -2.91 1.00 -5.53
C THR A 53 -1.68 0.38 -6.16
N VAL A 54 -0.54 0.51 -5.49
CA VAL A 54 0.77 0.04 -5.94
C VAL A 54 1.38 -0.85 -4.87
N ASN A 55 1.68 -2.10 -5.22
CA ASN A 55 2.23 -3.11 -4.32
C ASN A 55 3.41 -3.81 -4.97
N ILE A 56 4.58 -3.75 -4.34
CA ILE A 56 5.84 -4.27 -4.89
C ILE A 56 6.10 -5.76 -4.60
N GLY A 57 5.09 -6.56 -4.29
CA GLY A 57 5.24 -7.95 -3.84
C GLY A 57 6.09 -8.83 -4.74
N THR A 58 5.71 -9.04 -5.99
CA THR A 58 6.47 -9.79 -7.01
C THR A 58 7.01 -8.88 -8.10
N ILE A 59 7.72 -7.83 -7.67
CA ILE A 59 8.20 -6.76 -8.55
C ILE A 59 9.15 -7.28 -9.63
N SER A 60 8.98 -6.78 -10.86
CA SER A 60 9.91 -6.93 -11.99
C SER A 60 10.24 -5.56 -12.59
N PRO A 61 11.28 -5.42 -13.42
CA PRO A 61 11.59 -4.13 -14.03
C PRO A 61 10.43 -3.53 -14.83
N ALA A 62 9.71 -4.33 -15.61
CA ALA A 62 8.55 -3.87 -16.39
C ALA A 62 7.39 -3.43 -15.46
N TRP A 63 7.09 -4.21 -14.42
CA TRP A 63 6.07 -3.82 -13.45
C TRP A 63 6.44 -2.56 -12.69
N PHE A 64 7.71 -2.43 -12.30
CA PHE A 64 8.18 -1.23 -11.61
C PHE A 64 8.05 0.02 -12.49
N GLU A 65 8.33 -0.10 -13.79
CA GLU A 65 8.12 0.99 -14.73
C GLU A 65 6.63 1.37 -14.84
N GLY A 66 5.75 0.38 -15.01
CA GLY A 66 4.30 0.60 -15.01
C GLY A 66 3.79 1.27 -13.72
N MET A 67 4.30 0.85 -12.55
CA MET A 67 3.98 1.45 -11.26
C MET A 67 4.36 2.93 -11.20
N LYS A 68 5.57 3.30 -11.66
CA LYS A 68 6.02 4.69 -11.68
C LYS A 68 5.17 5.55 -12.61
N LEU A 69 4.94 5.07 -13.83
CA LEU A 69 4.13 5.78 -14.82
C LEU A 69 2.70 6.00 -14.31
N ALA A 70 2.08 4.97 -13.73
CA ALA A 70 0.76 5.08 -13.13
C ALA A 70 0.71 6.07 -11.96
N ALA A 71 1.70 6.02 -11.04
CA ALA A 71 1.75 6.95 -9.90
C ALA A 71 1.94 8.41 -10.32
N ILE A 72 2.79 8.67 -11.32
CA ILE A 72 2.96 10.00 -11.89
C ILE A 72 1.65 10.50 -12.50
N ALA A 73 1.02 9.68 -13.34
CA ALA A 73 -0.23 10.03 -14.01
C ALA A 73 -1.40 10.22 -13.02
N ALA A 74 -1.45 9.42 -11.96
CA ALA A 74 -2.43 9.58 -10.88
C ALA A 74 -2.25 10.94 -10.17
N ASN A 75 -1.01 11.33 -9.86
CA ASN A 75 -0.74 12.64 -9.26
C ASN A 75 -1.15 13.80 -10.19
N GLU A 76 -0.85 13.71 -11.48
CA GLU A 76 -1.24 14.72 -12.48
C GLU A 76 -2.77 14.85 -12.60
N ALA A 77 -3.49 13.74 -12.48
CA ALA A 77 -4.95 13.69 -12.54
C ALA A 77 -5.63 13.91 -11.17
N ALA A 78 -4.87 14.18 -10.11
CA ALA A 78 -5.36 14.28 -8.72
C ALA A 78 -6.11 13.02 -8.25
N VAL A 79 -5.74 11.86 -8.77
CA VAL A 79 -6.25 10.55 -8.33
C VAL A 79 -5.44 10.12 -7.09
N PRO A 80 -6.11 9.84 -5.94
CA PRO A 80 -5.41 9.38 -4.75
C PRO A 80 -4.83 7.97 -4.95
N TRP A 81 -3.67 7.70 -4.32
CA TRP A 81 -3.09 6.38 -4.45
C TRP A 81 -2.43 5.87 -3.17
N VAL A 82 -2.40 4.54 -3.06
CA VAL A 82 -1.89 3.80 -1.91
C VAL A 82 -0.61 3.07 -2.30
N LEU A 83 0.45 3.21 -1.51
CA LEU A 83 1.69 2.44 -1.63
C LEU A 83 1.75 1.33 -0.57
N ASP A 84 2.03 0.12 -1.02
CA ASP A 84 2.32 -1.06 -0.18
C ASP A 84 3.74 -1.57 -0.46
N PRO A 85 4.72 -1.24 0.38
CA PRO A 85 6.15 -1.50 0.12
C PRO A 85 6.56 -2.90 0.56
N VAL A 86 5.80 -3.91 0.26
CA VAL A 86 5.95 -5.30 0.71
C VAL A 86 7.41 -5.73 0.78
N ALA A 87 7.89 -6.06 1.99
CA ALA A 87 9.25 -6.56 2.25
C ALA A 87 10.36 -5.75 1.54
N HIS A 88 10.24 -4.42 1.49
CA HIS A 88 11.17 -3.55 0.75
C HIS A 88 12.62 -3.67 1.23
N PHE A 89 12.82 -4.00 2.50
CA PHE A 89 14.14 -4.16 3.11
C PHE A 89 14.86 -5.46 2.71
N ALA A 90 14.16 -6.42 2.06
CA ALA A 90 14.70 -7.75 1.78
C ALA A 90 15.85 -7.75 0.75
N THR A 91 15.88 -6.80 -0.18
CA THR A 91 16.94 -6.66 -1.16
C THR A 91 17.21 -5.19 -1.51
N PRO A 92 18.43 -4.84 -1.98
CA PRO A 92 18.73 -3.48 -2.44
C PRO A 92 17.82 -3.00 -3.58
N TYR A 93 17.39 -3.90 -4.48
CA TYR A 93 16.46 -3.57 -5.56
C TYR A 93 15.10 -3.12 -5.01
N ARG A 94 14.54 -3.89 -4.09
CA ARG A 94 13.25 -3.58 -3.45
C ARG A 94 13.31 -2.28 -2.64
N SER A 95 14.42 -2.07 -1.90
CA SER A 95 14.63 -0.83 -1.14
C SER A 95 14.63 0.40 -2.05
N ARG A 96 15.38 0.36 -3.16
CA ARG A 96 15.38 1.46 -4.14
C ARG A 96 13.99 1.69 -4.73
N ALA A 97 13.31 0.63 -5.16
CA ALA A 97 11.97 0.73 -5.74
C ALA A 97 10.97 1.37 -4.77
N ALA A 98 10.97 0.95 -3.51
CA ALA A 98 10.09 1.52 -2.49
C ALA A 98 10.40 3.01 -2.24
N GLN A 99 11.67 3.39 -2.19
CA GLN A 99 12.09 4.78 -2.01
C GLN A 99 11.72 5.66 -3.22
N GLU A 100 11.92 5.16 -4.45
CA GLU A 100 11.52 5.88 -5.66
C GLU A 100 10.00 6.09 -5.71
N LEU A 101 9.21 5.08 -5.39
CA LEU A 101 7.74 5.21 -5.32
C LEU A 101 7.30 6.14 -4.18
N LEU A 102 7.92 6.06 -3.01
CA LEU A 102 7.63 6.98 -1.89
C LEU A 102 7.90 8.44 -2.26
N ALA A 103 8.97 8.70 -3.04
CA ALA A 103 9.30 10.03 -3.53
C ALA A 103 8.24 10.61 -4.50
N LEU A 104 7.41 9.76 -5.11
CA LEU A 104 6.26 10.16 -5.92
C LEU A 104 5.03 10.59 -5.08
N LYS A 105 5.15 10.64 -3.76
CA LYS A 105 4.15 11.18 -2.83
C LYS A 105 2.81 10.43 -2.87
N PRO A 106 2.76 9.17 -2.41
CA PRO A 106 1.49 8.47 -2.21
C PRO A 106 0.57 9.24 -1.27
N THR A 107 -0.73 9.14 -1.48
CA THR A 107 -1.73 9.67 -0.54
C THR A 107 -1.71 8.87 0.77
N ILE A 108 -1.52 7.55 0.64
CA ILE A 108 -1.48 6.62 1.76
C ILE A 108 -0.28 5.69 1.59
N LEU A 109 0.49 5.50 2.66
CA LEU A 109 1.46 4.43 2.81
C LEU A 109 0.88 3.39 3.76
N ARG A 110 0.77 2.14 3.33
CA ARG A 110 0.30 1.03 4.16
C ARG A 110 1.39 -0.04 4.26
N GLY A 111 1.71 -0.49 5.46
CA GLY A 111 2.66 -1.57 5.69
C GLY A 111 2.52 -2.17 7.09
N ASN A 112 3.25 -3.26 7.36
CA ASN A 112 3.41 -3.75 8.73
C ASN A 112 4.45 -2.91 9.49
N ALA A 113 4.64 -3.17 10.80
CA ALA A 113 5.56 -2.41 11.63
C ALA A 113 6.99 -2.37 11.07
N SER A 114 7.53 -3.52 10.67
CA SER A 114 8.89 -3.62 10.12
C SER A 114 9.06 -2.86 8.80
N GLU A 115 8.05 -2.89 7.93
CA GLU A 115 8.04 -2.16 6.66
C GLU A 115 8.04 -0.64 6.90
N ILE A 116 7.20 -0.16 7.80
CA ILE A 116 7.11 1.27 8.12
C ILE A 116 8.37 1.77 8.82
N MET A 117 8.90 1.05 9.79
CA MET A 117 10.16 1.38 10.48
C MET A 117 11.33 1.43 9.49
N GLY A 118 11.40 0.46 8.58
CA GLY A 118 12.46 0.39 7.57
C GLY A 118 12.48 1.60 6.64
N LEU A 119 11.32 2.09 6.20
CA LEU A 119 11.22 3.33 5.39
C LEU A 119 11.54 4.58 6.21
N GLY A 120 11.23 4.57 7.51
CA GLY A 120 11.53 5.68 8.43
C GLY A 120 13.01 5.82 8.83
N GLY A 121 13.91 5.00 8.27
CA GLY A 121 15.35 5.05 8.58
C GLY A 121 15.72 4.45 9.95
N GLN A 122 14.80 3.78 10.63
CA GLN A 122 15.04 3.13 11.94
C GLN A 122 15.53 1.68 11.82
N ALA A 123 15.63 1.15 10.61
CA ALA A 123 15.96 -0.26 10.33
C ALA A 123 17.44 -0.63 10.51
N SER A 124 18.30 0.24 10.99
CA SER A 124 19.74 -0.08 11.14
C SER A 124 20.06 -1.07 12.28
N GLU A 125 19.10 -1.40 13.14
CA GLU A 125 19.29 -2.34 14.24
C GLU A 125 18.48 -3.65 14.12
N ALA A 126 17.48 -3.70 13.26
CA ALA A 126 16.65 -4.89 13.07
C ALA A 126 17.27 -5.85 12.03
N LYS A 127 18.30 -6.60 12.43
CA LYS A 127 18.73 -7.80 11.69
C LYS A 127 17.77 -8.94 12.01
N GLY A 128 16.80 -9.18 11.14
CA GLY A 128 15.97 -10.38 11.21
C GLY A 128 14.48 -10.08 10.98
N VAL A 129 13.89 -10.86 10.07
CA VAL A 129 12.44 -10.92 9.82
C VAL A 129 11.78 -11.66 10.99
N ASP A 130 11.88 -11.13 12.19
CA ASP A 130 11.03 -11.56 13.30
C ASP A 130 9.92 -10.52 13.42
N ALA A 131 8.70 -10.95 13.23
CA ALA A 131 7.47 -10.18 13.42
C ALA A 131 7.25 -9.77 14.89
N LYS A 132 8.31 -9.38 15.59
CA LYS A 132 8.31 -8.93 16.99
C LYS A 132 8.28 -7.41 17.12
N ASP A 133 8.48 -6.68 16.02
CA ASP A 133 8.27 -5.24 16.06
C ASP A 133 6.77 -4.99 16.21
N SER A 134 6.39 -4.52 17.38
CA SER A 134 5.01 -4.21 17.66
C SER A 134 4.59 -2.94 16.89
N VAL A 135 3.32 -2.80 16.64
CA VAL A 135 2.76 -1.57 16.03
C VAL A 135 3.17 -0.34 16.86
N GLU A 136 3.21 -0.47 18.19
CA GLU A 136 3.64 0.58 19.11
C GLU A 136 5.06 1.06 18.84
N SER A 137 5.97 0.15 18.46
CA SER A 137 7.35 0.52 18.09
C SER A 137 7.40 1.36 16.83
N ALA A 138 6.47 1.13 15.89
CA ALA A 138 6.40 1.82 14.61
C ALA A 138 5.65 3.16 14.67
N GLU A 139 4.86 3.44 15.73
CA GLU A 139 4.00 4.64 15.81
C GLU A 139 4.77 5.94 15.61
N ILE A 140 5.90 6.10 16.31
CA ILE A 140 6.73 7.31 16.20
C ILE A 140 7.29 7.46 14.78
N GLY A 141 7.75 6.36 14.18
CA GLY A 141 8.23 6.32 12.80
C GLY A 141 7.13 6.67 11.80
N ALA A 142 5.94 6.09 11.99
CA ALA A 142 4.77 6.38 11.17
C ALA A 142 4.36 7.86 11.21
N MET A 143 4.31 8.46 12.40
CA MET A 143 4.01 9.89 12.55
C MET A 143 5.04 10.78 11.86
N LYS A 144 6.33 10.45 11.98
CA LYS A 144 7.41 11.18 11.30
C LYS A 144 7.29 11.08 9.77
N LEU A 145 7.08 9.88 9.25
CA LEU A 145 6.88 9.64 7.81
C LEU A 145 5.66 10.38 7.28
N ALA A 146 4.52 10.28 7.96
CA ALA A 146 3.28 10.95 7.59
C ALA A 146 3.50 12.46 7.47
N LYS A 147 4.15 13.07 8.48
CA LYS A 147 4.43 14.49 8.50
C LYS A 147 5.45 14.92 7.46
N ALA A 148 6.53 14.14 7.26
CA ALA A 148 7.58 14.46 6.31
C ALA A 148 7.11 14.41 4.85
N HIS A 149 6.20 13.50 4.52
CA HIS A 149 5.70 13.29 3.16
C HIS A 149 4.29 13.83 2.92
N ASN A 150 3.66 14.45 3.95
CA ASN A 150 2.27 14.95 3.89
C ASN A 150 1.29 13.89 3.38
N MET A 151 1.32 12.73 4.00
CA MET A 151 0.50 11.56 3.64
C MET A 151 -0.10 10.89 4.88
N VAL A 152 -1.04 9.98 4.67
CA VAL A 152 -1.52 9.09 5.72
C VAL A 152 -0.64 7.84 5.77
N VAL A 153 -0.28 7.40 6.97
CA VAL A 153 0.43 6.13 7.20
C VAL A 153 -0.47 5.18 7.97
N ALA A 154 -0.67 3.99 7.44
CA ALA A 154 -1.42 2.91 8.08
C ALA A 154 -0.47 1.75 8.42
N VAL A 155 -0.21 1.55 9.69
CA VAL A 155 0.59 0.44 10.23
C VAL A 155 -0.36 -0.68 10.59
N THR A 156 -0.25 -1.83 9.93
CA THR A 156 -1.14 -2.98 10.18
C THR A 156 -0.50 -4.01 11.08
N GLY A 157 -1.32 -4.59 11.98
CA GLY A 157 -0.89 -5.60 12.95
C GLY A 157 -2.06 -6.14 13.77
N LYS A 158 -1.79 -6.56 15.01
CA LYS A 158 -2.85 -7.02 15.93
C LYS A 158 -3.85 -5.90 16.26
N THR A 159 -3.35 -4.70 16.41
CA THR A 159 -4.11 -3.44 16.46
C THR A 159 -3.52 -2.55 15.41
N ASP A 160 -4.31 -2.10 14.45
CA ASP A 160 -3.81 -1.21 13.41
C ASP A 160 -3.68 0.21 13.96
N PHE A 161 -2.68 0.93 13.45
CA PHE A 161 -2.43 2.34 13.79
C PHE A 161 -2.42 3.18 12.52
N VAL A 162 -3.24 4.23 12.49
CA VAL A 162 -3.35 5.14 11.34
C VAL A 162 -3.07 6.56 11.79
N THR A 163 -2.26 7.30 11.02
CA THR A 163 -1.92 8.69 11.32
C THR A 163 -1.68 9.53 10.07
N ASP A 164 -2.01 10.81 10.15
CA ASP A 164 -1.61 11.85 9.20
C ASP A 164 -0.43 12.70 9.72
N GLY A 165 0.20 12.25 10.81
CA GLY A 165 1.28 12.96 11.50
C GLY A 165 0.81 13.92 12.59
N ILE A 166 -0.50 14.20 12.68
CA ILE A 166 -1.14 15.05 13.70
C ILE A 166 -2.20 14.24 14.45
N ARG A 167 -3.14 13.68 13.72
CA ARG A 167 -4.22 12.84 14.23
C ARG A 167 -3.81 11.38 14.20
N THR A 168 -4.34 10.59 15.11
CA THR A 168 -4.11 9.14 15.19
C THR A 168 -5.42 8.40 15.39
N ALA A 169 -5.49 7.19 14.86
CA ALA A 169 -6.57 6.25 15.13
C ALA A 169 -6.00 4.86 15.36
N ARG A 170 -6.61 4.09 16.27
CA ARG A 170 -6.33 2.67 16.47
C ARG A 170 -7.57 1.85 16.14
N ILE A 171 -7.37 0.78 15.37
CA ILE A 171 -8.43 -0.11 14.94
C ILE A 171 -8.20 -1.47 15.59
N PHE A 172 -9.15 -1.87 16.40
CA PHE A 172 -9.15 -3.14 17.11
C PHE A 172 -10.03 -4.14 16.37
N GLY A 173 -9.55 -5.35 16.19
CA GLY A 173 -10.33 -6.40 15.53
C GLY A 173 -9.43 -7.46 14.88
N GLY A 174 -10.00 -8.13 13.89
CA GLY A 174 -9.31 -9.21 13.20
C GLY A 174 -9.55 -10.57 13.82
N SER A 175 -8.88 -11.58 13.29
CA SER A 175 -8.99 -12.97 13.72
C SER A 175 -7.60 -13.60 13.73
N PRO A 176 -7.30 -14.51 14.66
CA PRO A 176 -6.03 -15.24 14.70
C PRO A 176 -5.81 -16.13 13.47
N VAL A 177 -6.83 -16.38 12.65
CA VAL A 177 -6.68 -17.12 11.39
C VAL A 177 -6.29 -16.24 10.20
N MET A 178 -6.39 -14.91 10.31
CA MET A 178 -6.01 -14.01 9.20
C MET A 178 -4.57 -14.20 8.71
N PRO A 179 -3.56 -14.41 9.58
CA PRO A 179 -2.18 -14.67 9.13
C PRO A 179 -2.02 -15.99 8.37
N LEU A 180 -2.98 -16.89 8.44
CA LEU A 180 -2.98 -18.17 7.71
C LEU A 180 -3.50 -18.03 6.27
N VAL A 181 -4.02 -16.86 5.91
CA VAL A 181 -4.54 -16.57 4.57
C VAL A 181 -3.55 -15.63 3.86
N THR A 182 -2.98 -16.11 2.75
CA THR A 182 -2.04 -15.30 1.97
C THR A 182 -2.71 -14.06 1.38
N ALA A 183 -1.92 -13.03 1.11
CA ALA A 183 -2.34 -11.79 0.44
C ALA A 183 -3.43 -10.96 1.15
N MET A 184 -3.74 -11.23 2.43
CA MET A 184 -4.69 -10.43 3.20
C MET A 184 -4.29 -8.95 3.25
N GLY A 185 -3.01 -8.66 3.51
CA GLY A 185 -2.48 -7.30 3.49
C GLY A 185 -2.60 -6.64 2.12
N CYS A 186 -2.21 -7.34 1.07
CA CYS A 186 -2.31 -6.84 -0.31
C CYS A 186 -3.77 -6.54 -0.72
N SER A 187 -4.70 -7.38 -0.28
CA SER A 187 -6.14 -7.19 -0.51
C SER A 187 -6.67 -5.97 0.24
N LEU A 188 -6.21 -5.75 1.48
CA LEU A 188 -6.54 -4.54 2.24
C LEU A 188 -6.04 -3.29 1.51
N THR A 189 -4.81 -3.32 0.96
CA THR A 189 -4.28 -2.21 0.16
C THR A 189 -5.18 -1.88 -1.03
N CYS A 190 -5.61 -2.89 -1.80
CA CYS A 190 -6.53 -2.70 -2.91
C CYS A 190 -7.89 -2.16 -2.44
N LEU A 191 -8.39 -2.62 -1.31
CA LEU A 191 -9.64 -2.12 -0.73
C LEU A 191 -9.52 -0.66 -0.27
N MET A 192 -8.39 -0.26 0.31
CA MET A 192 -8.13 1.15 0.70
C MET A 192 -8.20 2.09 -0.50
N GLY A 193 -7.76 1.64 -1.68
CA GLY A 193 -7.87 2.41 -2.92
C GLY A 193 -9.31 2.65 -3.41
N ALA A 194 -10.29 1.96 -2.82
CA ALA A 194 -11.70 2.11 -3.16
C ALA A 194 -12.42 3.21 -2.35
N PHE A 195 -11.79 3.74 -1.28
CA PHE A 195 -12.33 4.75 -0.38
C PHE A 195 -11.64 6.10 -0.55
#